data_c18fce759ee647dd45a284e07f9fdada
#
_entry.id   c18fce759ee647dd45a284e07f9fdada
#
_cell.length_a   1.000
_cell.length_b   1.000
_cell.length_c   1.000
_cell.angle_alpha   90.00
_cell.angle_beta   90.00
_cell.angle_gamma   90.00
#
_symmetry.space_group_name_H-M   'P 1'
#
loop_
_entity.id
_entity.type
_entity.pdbx_description
1 polymer ?
#
loop_
_entity_poly.entity_id
_entity_poly.type
_entity_poly.pdbx_seq_one_letter_code
_entity_poly.pdbx_strand_id
1 'polypeptide(L)' 'MARKHKNMTDKEVENYESVTYRVMFRDSNNKINEHKFKSEEEAKEFYYSIDDKNKTKQLDLIKNCRFTSLLFERLGGYSK' A
#
# COMPACT_ATOMS: atom_id res chain seq x y z
N MET A 1 -16.99 17.81 3.81
CA MET A 1 -16.67 18.04 4.30
C MET A 1 -16.65 18.13 4.69
N ALA A 2 -16.94 18.12 4.43
CA ALA A 2 -16.87 18.49 4.82
C ALA A 2 -16.77 18.74 5.35
N ARG A 3 -16.90 18.98 5.58
CA ARG A 3 -16.73 19.53 6.09
C ARG A 3 -16.24 19.68 6.40
N LYS A 4 -16.10 19.59 6.28
CA LYS A 4 -15.38 20.04 6.50
C LYS A 4 -14.68 20.29 6.31
N HIS A 5 -14.56 20.01 6.26
CA HIS A 5 -13.75 20.48 5.68
C HIS A 5 -13.58 21.81 5.12
N LYS A 6 -14.17 22.58 5.26
CA LYS A 6 -14.22 23.90 4.78
C LYS A 6 -13.03 24.74 5.18
N ASN A 7 -12.28 24.30 6.13
CA ASN A 7 -11.04 24.96 6.52
C ASN A 7 -9.83 24.38 5.82
N MET A 8 -10.06 23.49 4.90
CA MET A 8 -8.96 22.86 4.20
C MET A 8 -8.43 23.78 3.12
N THR A 9 -7.12 23.81 2.98
CA THR A 9 -6.50 24.50 1.87
C THR A 9 -6.68 23.68 0.60
N ASP A 10 -6.47 24.31 -0.55
CA ASP A 10 -6.58 23.59 -1.80
C ASP A 10 -5.65 22.39 -1.82
N LYS A 11 -4.48 22.56 -1.26
CA LYS A 11 -3.50 21.47 -1.24
C LYS A 11 -3.99 20.32 -0.37
N GLU A 12 -4.63 20.64 0.75
CA GLU A 12 -5.13 19.61 1.63
C GLU A 12 -6.28 18.86 0.99
N VAL A 13 -7.15 19.56 0.28
CA VAL A 13 -8.24 18.90 -0.43
C VAL A 13 -7.67 17.96 -1.48
N GLU A 14 -6.67 18.44 -2.20
CA GLU A 14 -6.04 17.61 -3.22
C GLU A 14 -5.44 16.36 -2.62
N ASN A 15 -4.75 16.51 -1.48
CA ASN A 15 -4.15 15.36 -0.82
C ASN A 15 -5.19 14.38 -0.31
N TYR A 16 -6.30 14.92 0.18
CA TYR A 16 -7.35 14.08 0.71
C TYR A 16 -7.94 13.18 -0.36
N GLU A 17 -8.08 13.72 -1.56
CA GLU A 17 -8.67 12.96 -2.65
C GLU A 17 -7.64 12.16 -3.43
N SER A 18 -6.38 12.33 -3.12
CA SER A 18 -5.36 11.62 -3.86
C SER A 18 -5.31 10.16 -3.44
N VAL A 19 -4.74 9.36 -4.32
CA VAL A 19 -4.63 7.94 -4.10
C VAL A 19 -3.23 7.63 -3.58
N THR A 20 -3.17 6.74 -2.60
CA THR A 20 -1.90 6.26 -2.09
C THR A 20 -1.87 4.74 -2.28
N TYR A 21 -0.69 4.23 -2.59
CA TYR A 21 -0.52 2.78 -2.76
C TYR A 21 0.34 2.27 -1.62
N ARG A 22 -0.08 1.16 -1.03
CA ARG A 22 0.65 0.57 0.08
C ARG A 22 1.09 -0.83 -0.29
N VAL A 23 2.39 -1.08 -0.16
CA VAL A 23 2.94 -2.42 -0.32
C VAL A 23 3.28 -2.96 1.05
N MET A 24 2.74 -4.10 1.37
CA MET A 24 2.94 -4.72 2.67
C MET A 24 3.44 -6.13 2.43
N PHE A 25 4.44 -6.55 3.20
CA PHE A 25 4.89 -7.92 3.06
C PHE A 25 5.32 -8.46 4.41
N ARG A 26 5.13 -9.77 4.55
CA ARG A 26 5.54 -10.47 5.75
C ARG A 26 6.83 -11.22 5.44
N ASP A 27 7.89 -10.89 6.17
CA ASP A 27 9.17 -11.52 5.87
C ASP A 27 9.28 -12.89 6.53
N SER A 28 10.42 -13.54 6.35
CA SER A 28 10.61 -14.89 6.83
C SER A 28 10.58 -14.99 8.35
N ASN A 29 10.74 -13.86 9.03
CA ASN A 29 10.66 -13.82 10.49
C ASN A 29 9.27 -13.49 10.98
N ASN A 30 8.27 -13.52 10.09
CA ASN A 30 6.90 -13.20 10.44
C ASN A 30 6.68 -11.73 10.76
N LYS A 31 7.62 -10.90 10.39
CA LYS A 31 7.50 -9.48 10.65
C LYS A 31 6.85 -8.79 9.45
N ILE A 32 5.92 -7.90 9.72
CA ILE A 32 5.22 -7.18 8.66
C ILE A 32 5.95 -5.88 8.37
N ASN A 33 6.22 -5.67 7.08
CA ASN A 33 6.86 -4.46 6.60
C ASN A 33 5.89 -3.72 5.71
N GLU A 34 5.84 -2.40 5.82
CA GLU A 34 4.89 -1.58 5.10
C GLU A 34 5.60 -0.41 4.46
N HIS A 35 5.28 -0.16 3.18
CA HIS A 35 5.83 0.96 2.44
C HIS A 35 4.72 1.61 1.64
N LYS A 36 4.71 2.94 1.61
CA LYS A 36 3.68 3.69 0.91
C LYS A 36 4.28 4.44 -0.26
N PHE A 37 3.51 4.52 -1.33
CA PHE A 37 3.93 5.17 -2.56
C PHE A 37 2.79 6.02 -3.09
N LYS A 38 3.11 7.05 -3.83
CA LYS A 38 2.11 7.90 -4.45
C LYS A 38 1.84 7.51 -5.89
N SER A 39 2.66 6.65 -6.45
CA SER A 39 2.55 6.22 -7.82
C SER A 39 2.34 4.72 -7.87
N GLU A 40 1.37 4.29 -8.68
CA GLU A 40 1.12 2.87 -8.86
C GLU A 40 2.34 2.18 -9.43
N GLU A 41 3.01 2.85 -10.33
CA GLU A 41 4.19 2.30 -10.98
C GLU A 41 5.28 2.00 -9.95
N GLU A 42 5.55 2.96 -9.08
CA GLU A 42 6.56 2.78 -8.05
C GLU A 42 6.18 1.68 -7.10
N ALA A 43 4.91 1.64 -6.73
CA ALA A 43 4.43 0.62 -5.81
C ALA A 43 4.58 -0.77 -6.41
N LYS A 44 4.25 -0.90 -7.70
CA LYS A 44 4.36 -2.19 -8.37
C LYS A 44 5.81 -2.62 -8.52
N GLU A 45 6.68 -1.66 -8.82
CA GLU A 45 8.10 -1.99 -8.90
C GLU A 45 8.60 -2.57 -7.59
N PHE A 46 8.23 -1.94 -6.49
CA PHE A 46 8.64 -2.46 -5.20
C PHE A 46 7.98 -3.80 -4.92
N TYR A 47 6.70 -3.91 -5.25
CA TYR A 47 5.97 -5.13 -5.01
C TYR A 47 6.62 -6.32 -5.71
N TYR A 48 7.00 -6.12 -6.96
CA TYR A 48 7.60 -7.22 -7.72
C TYR A 48 9.05 -7.47 -7.36
N SER A 49 9.68 -6.55 -6.62
CA SER A 49 11.04 -6.77 -6.17
C SER A 49 11.09 -7.62 -4.91
N ILE A 50 9.95 -7.83 -4.27
CA ILE A 50 9.90 -8.67 -3.06
C ILE A 50 10.04 -10.12 -3.49
N ASP A 51 11.11 -10.78 -3.00
CA ASP A 51 11.40 -12.13 -3.46
C ASP A 51 10.72 -13.18 -2.57
N ASP A 52 10.91 -14.43 -2.93
CA ASP A 52 10.22 -15.52 -2.26
C ASP A 52 10.89 -15.98 -0.98
N LYS A 53 11.86 -15.24 -0.49
CA LYS A 53 12.33 -15.43 0.88
C LYS A 53 11.28 -14.99 1.87
N ASN A 54 10.38 -14.13 1.44
CA ASN A 54 9.32 -13.62 2.29
C ASN A 54 8.11 -14.54 2.20
N LYS A 55 7.16 -14.36 3.11
CA LYS A 55 6.01 -15.26 3.20
C LYS A 55 4.84 -14.80 2.37
N THR A 56 4.49 -13.53 2.46
CA THR A 56 3.38 -12.97 1.70
C THR A 56 3.72 -11.56 1.27
N LYS A 57 3.04 -11.10 0.23
CA LYS A 57 3.14 -9.69 -0.16
C LYS A 57 1.78 -9.25 -0.66
N GLN A 58 1.53 -7.95 -0.53
CA GLN A 58 0.22 -7.39 -0.83
C GLN A 58 0.37 -5.95 -1.29
N LEU A 59 -0.44 -5.58 -2.27
CA LEU A 59 -0.49 -4.21 -2.77
C LEU A 59 -1.90 -3.70 -2.63
N ASP A 60 -2.07 -2.58 -1.92
CA ASP A 60 -3.36 -1.99 -1.66
C ASP A 60 -3.45 -0.59 -2.25
N LEU A 61 -4.66 -0.25 -2.65
CA LEU A 61 -5.01 1.10 -3.04
C LEU A 61 -5.74 1.76 -1.88
N ILE A 62 -5.27 2.95 -1.49
CA ILE A 62 -5.90 3.70 -0.42
C ILE A 62 -6.46 4.99 -0.99
N LYS A 63 -7.75 5.14 -0.88
CA LYS A 63 -8.42 6.35 -1.32
C LYS A 63 -9.48 6.74 -0.30
N ASN A 64 -9.40 7.98 0.18
CA ASN A 64 -10.35 8.47 1.18
C ASN A 64 -10.46 7.53 2.36
N CYS A 65 -9.31 7.07 2.83
CA CYS A 65 -9.22 6.17 3.98
C CYS A 65 -9.81 4.80 3.75
N ARG A 66 -10.10 4.45 2.52
CA ARG A 66 -10.61 3.13 2.16
C ARG A 66 -9.50 2.33 1.51
N PHE A 67 -9.40 1.06 1.90
CA PHE A 67 -8.40 0.16 1.38
C PHE A 67 -9.01 -0.81 0.40
N THR A 68 -8.38 -0.95 -0.75
CA THR A 68 -8.79 -1.93 -1.74
C THR A 68 -7.59 -2.78 -2.07
N SER A 69 -7.71 -4.09 -1.89
CA SER A 69 -6.62 -5.00 -2.22
C SER A 69 -6.52 -5.15 -3.72
N LEU A 70 -5.37 -4.84 -4.28
CA LEU A 70 -5.13 -4.96 -5.71
C LEU A 70 -4.41 -6.25 -6.05
N LEU A 71 -3.40 -6.59 -5.25
CA LEU A 71 -2.59 -7.78 -5.49
C LEU A 71 -2.26 -8.44 -4.16
N PHE A 72 -2.21 -9.76 -4.17
CA PHE A 72 -1.83 -10.51 -3.01
C PHE A 72 -1.24 -11.84 -3.46
N GLU A 73 -0.10 -12.21 -2.86
CA GLU A 73 0.54 -13.47 -3.21
C GLU A 73 1.17 -14.11 -1.99
N ARG A 74 1.14 -15.42 -1.97
CA ARG A 74 1.91 -16.19 -1.01
C ARG A 74 3.21 -16.59 -1.70
N LEU A 75 4.29 -16.46 -0.95
CA LEU A 75 5.61 -16.66 -1.51
C LEU A 75 6.23 -17.94 -0.98
N GLY A 76 7.42 -18.27 -1.51
CA GLY A 76 8.06 -19.53 -1.16
C GLY A 76 8.43 -19.66 0.30
N GLY A 77 8.76 -18.55 0.95
CA GLY A 77 9.12 -18.59 2.36
C GLY A 77 7.99 -19.01 3.27
N TYR A 78 6.80 -19.14 2.72
CA TYR A 78 5.63 -19.52 3.50
C TYR A 78 5.52 -21.04 3.68
N SER A 79 6.10 -21.79 2.80
CA SER A 79 5.95 -23.22 2.86
C SER A 79 6.95 -23.79 3.83
N LYS A 80 6.65 -24.73 4.29
CA LYS A 80 7.26 -25.46 5.09
C LYS A 80 8.11 -25.70 5.50
#